data_15984740676ede5092ae15f9752d7b80
#
_entry.id   15984740676ede5092ae15f9752d7b80
#
_cell.length_a   1.000
_cell.length_b   1.000
_cell.length_c   1.000
_cell.angle_alpha   90.00
_cell.angle_beta   90.00
_cell.angle_gamma   90.00
#
_symmetry.space_group_name_H-M   'P 1'
#
loop_
_entity.id
_entity.type
_entity.pdbx_description
1 polymer ?
#
loop_
_entity_poly.entity_id
_entity_poly.type
_entity_poly.pdbx_seq_one_letter_code
_entity_poly.pdbx_strand_id
1 'polypeptide(L)'
;MEEVKNKQILFKNNVNGFPKESDMLLVTTTTINLKLPEASNAVLVKNLYLSCDPYMRDRMNESKESYIDSFTPGSPIIGYGVAKVLDSGHSNFKKGDLVWGIIGWEEYSIINEPETLFKIEHTDVPLSYYTGILGMTGMTAYAGFYEICASKKGEYVFVSAASGAVGQLVGQFAKLSGCYVVGSAGTKEKVDLLKNKFGFDEAFNYKEEQDLDAALKRYFPNGIDIYFENVGGKLLEAVLSNMRVNGRISACGMISQYNLEQGEGVHNLSHIVTKSLRMQGFIVVHYYHLYPKYLEMIIPLIKQGKICYIEDVAEGLESAPMALIGLFSGKNVGKQVVAPLSLYALRPLLFPDVHSFRLIGVFSSFLAGPCPSVRVQVYNSLRSDSTAIMEEVKNKQILFKNYVNGFPKESDMLLVTSTTINLKLPEASNAVLVKNLYLSCDPYMRGRMNESKGSYINSFTPGSPITGYGVAKVLDSGHSNFKKGDLVWGVIGWEEYSIINAPEALFKIEHTDVPLSYYTGILGMFTD
;
A
#
# COMPACT_ATOMS: atom_id res chain seq x y z
N MET A 1 -13.55 25.24 -26.48
CA MET A 1 -12.94 23.96 -26.02
C MET A 1 -12.32 24.28 -24.69
N GLU A 2 -12.54 23.41 -23.69
CA GLU A 2 -11.96 23.61 -22.35
C GLU A 2 -10.52 23.11 -22.34
N GLU A 3 -9.58 24.06 -22.29
CA GLU A 3 -8.17 23.79 -22.18
C GLU A 3 -7.76 23.89 -20.70
N VAL A 4 -7.07 22.88 -20.19
CA VAL A 4 -6.63 22.81 -18.79
C VAL A 4 -5.13 22.56 -18.71
N LYS A 5 -4.54 22.91 -17.58
CA LYS A 5 -3.14 22.55 -17.29
C LYS A 5 -3.02 21.03 -17.17
N ASN A 6 -1.91 20.49 -17.66
CA ASN A 6 -1.59 19.06 -17.58
C ASN A 6 -0.16 18.91 -17.04
N LYS A 7 -0.02 18.61 -15.77
CA LYS A 7 1.30 18.27 -15.20
C LYS A 7 1.76 16.95 -15.76
N GLN A 8 3.06 16.85 -16.05
CA GLN A 8 3.67 15.67 -16.67
C GLN A 8 5.04 15.38 -16.06
N ILE A 9 5.42 14.10 -15.96
CA ILE A 9 6.79 13.68 -15.72
C ILE A 9 7.38 13.24 -17.06
N LEU A 10 8.33 14.03 -17.57
CA LEU A 10 9.04 13.70 -18.79
C LEU A 10 10.30 12.90 -18.48
N PHE A 11 10.58 11.90 -19.31
CA PHE A 11 11.86 11.23 -19.34
C PHE A 11 12.89 12.16 -19.98
N LYS A 12 14.02 12.38 -19.31
CA LYS A 12 14.98 13.41 -19.77
C LYS A 12 16.11 12.83 -20.58
N ASN A 13 16.77 11.79 -20.08
CA ASN A 13 17.94 11.18 -20.71
C ASN A 13 17.98 9.68 -20.44
N ASN A 14 18.61 8.93 -21.35
CA ASN A 14 18.94 7.53 -21.12
C ASN A 14 19.84 7.39 -19.88
N VAL A 15 19.60 6.34 -19.11
CA VAL A 15 20.20 6.12 -17.78
C VAL A 15 21.16 4.95 -17.82
N ASN A 16 22.42 5.20 -17.48
CA ASN A 16 23.40 4.17 -17.20
C ASN A 16 23.60 4.04 -15.70
N GLY A 17 23.55 2.81 -15.16
CA GLY A 17 23.63 2.58 -13.72
C GLY A 17 22.36 2.95 -12.96
N PHE A 18 22.49 3.47 -11.74
CA PHE A 18 21.35 3.77 -10.86
C PHE A 18 20.61 5.06 -11.29
N PRO A 19 19.27 5.04 -11.48
CA PRO A 19 18.50 6.21 -11.90
C PRO A 19 18.48 7.28 -10.81
N LYS A 20 18.48 8.55 -11.26
CA LYS A 20 18.44 9.73 -10.41
C LYS A 20 17.16 10.52 -10.67
N GLU A 21 16.74 11.32 -9.71
CA GLU A 21 15.59 12.21 -9.88
C GLU A 21 15.81 13.19 -11.06
N SER A 22 17.04 13.61 -11.29
CA SER A 22 17.42 14.49 -12.42
C SER A 22 17.23 13.86 -13.82
N ASP A 23 17.00 12.55 -13.91
CA ASP A 23 16.73 11.85 -15.18
C ASP A 23 15.26 11.98 -15.60
N MET A 24 14.44 12.53 -14.72
CA MET A 24 13.02 12.78 -14.91
C MET A 24 12.71 14.25 -14.60
N LEU A 25 11.81 14.86 -15.37
CA LEU A 25 11.49 16.29 -15.27
C LEU A 25 10.00 16.49 -15.03
N LEU A 26 9.64 17.12 -13.92
CA LEU A 26 8.27 17.62 -13.71
C LEU A 26 8.03 18.87 -14.55
N VAL A 27 7.05 18.83 -15.45
CA VAL A 27 6.58 19.95 -16.25
C VAL A 27 5.15 20.32 -15.83
N THR A 28 4.92 21.60 -15.54
CA THR A 28 3.64 22.12 -15.03
C THR A 28 3.00 23.16 -15.97
N THR A 29 3.65 23.42 -17.11
CA THR A 29 3.26 24.48 -18.07
C THR A 29 2.51 23.96 -19.27
N THR A 30 2.46 22.64 -19.48
CA THR A 30 1.71 22.04 -20.57
C THR A 30 0.22 22.16 -20.37
N THR A 31 -0.52 22.25 -21.46
CA THR A 31 -1.99 22.26 -21.49
C THR A 31 -2.54 21.14 -22.35
N ILE A 32 -3.78 20.76 -22.12
CA ILE A 32 -4.50 19.74 -22.89
C ILE A 32 -5.95 20.16 -23.08
N ASN A 33 -6.50 19.88 -24.26
CA ASN A 33 -7.94 20.03 -24.52
C ASN A 33 -8.71 18.85 -23.93
N LEU A 34 -9.76 19.12 -23.17
CA LEU A 34 -10.61 18.08 -22.59
C LEU A 34 -11.66 17.51 -23.58
N LYS A 35 -11.43 17.70 -24.87
CA LYS A 35 -12.24 17.12 -25.93
C LYS A 35 -11.36 16.68 -27.09
N LEU A 36 -11.60 15.47 -27.58
CA LEU A 36 -10.90 14.91 -28.73
C LEU A 36 -11.34 15.59 -30.06
N PRO A 37 -10.46 15.62 -31.07
CA PRO A 37 -10.88 16.00 -32.43
C PRO A 37 -11.97 15.09 -32.97
N GLU A 38 -12.83 15.64 -33.84
CA GLU A 38 -13.84 14.84 -34.59
C GLU A 38 -13.11 13.77 -35.41
N ALA A 39 -13.66 12.56 -35.46
CA ALA A 39 -13.09 11.38 -36.10
C ALA A 39 -11.79 10.79 -35.45
N SER A 40 -11.40 11.20 -34.25
CA SER A 40 -10.34 10.55 -33.51
C SER A 40 -10.80 9.16 -33.05
N ASN A 41 -9.89 8.16 -33.10
CA ASN A 41 -10.10 6.84 -32.47
C ASN A 41 -9.47 6.75 -31.07
N ALA A 42 -8.92 7.85 -30.55
CA ALA A 42 -8.25 7.90 -29.27
C ALA A 42 -9.24 7.91 -28.09
N VAL A 43 -8.71 7.72 -26.90
CA VAL A 43 -9.43 7.86 -25.64
C VAL A 43 -8.70 8.90 -24.77
N LEU A 44 -9.41 9.95 -24.37
CA LEU A 44 -8.94 10.96 -23.43
C LEU A 44 -9.31 10.53 -22.02
N VAL A 45 -8.32 10.45 -21.16
CA VAL A 45 -8.50 10.00 -19.77
C VAL A 45 -7.94 11.00 -18.76
N LYS A 46 -8.51 10.99 -17.57
CA LYS A 46 -7.93 11.59 -16.37
C LYS A 46 -7.30 10.49 -15.52
N ASN A 47 -6.02 10.62 -15.24
CA ASN A 47 -5.24 9.62 -14.50
C ASN A 47 -5.56 9.71 -13.00
N LEU A 48 -5.83 8.56 -12.38
CA LEU A 48 -6.22 8.43 -10.99
C LEU A 48 -5.12 7.79 -10.14
N TYR A 49 -4.47 6.76 -10.68
CA TYR A 49 -3.36 6.06 -10.04
C TYR A 49 -2.34 5.65 -11.08
N LEU A 50 -1.06 5.80 -10.75
CA LEU A 50 0.06 5.36 -11.56
C LEU A 50 0.81 4.23 -10.85
N SER A 51 1.24 3.26 -11.62
CA SER A 51 2.01 2.11 -11.15
C SER A 51 3.50 2.41 -11.27
N CYS A 52 4.25 2.20 -10.19
CA CYS A 52 5.70 2.12 -10.27
C CYS A 52 6.12 0.65 -10.33
N ASP A 53 6.79 0.27 -11.40
CA ASP A 53 7.17 -1.11 -11.68
C ASP A 53 8.65 -1.23 -12.05
N PRO A 54 9.37 -2.27 -11.55
CA PRO A 54 10.81 -2.42 -11.81
C PRO A 54 11.18 -2.50 -13.29
N TYR A 55 10.32 -3.06 -14.16
CA TYR A 55 10.58 -3.15 -15.60
C TYR A 55 10.80 -1.79 -16.27
N MET A 56 10.26 -0.71 -15.67
CA MET A 56 10.44 0.66 -16.18
C MET A 56 11.91 1.08 -16.21
N ARG A 57 12.77 0.43 -15.39
CA ARG A 57 14.22 0.67 -15.42
C ARG A 57 14.85 0.27 -16.75
N ASP A 58 14.44 -0.87 -17.31
CA ASP A 58 14.91 -1.31 -18.63
C ASP A 58 14.55 -0.33 -19.73
N ARG A 59 13.37 0.29 -19.64
CA ARG A 59 12.92 1.32 -20.59
C ARG A 59 13.70 2.62 -20.50
N MET A 60 14.45 2.86 -19.44
CA MET A 60 15.36 4.01 -19.30
C MET A 60 16.69 3.81 -20.05
N ASN A 61 16.99 2.60 -20.52
CA ASN A 61 18.15 2.31 -21.34
C ASN A 61 17.82 2.53 -22.82
N GLU A 62 18.82 2.83 -23.62
CA GLU A 62 18.71 2.72 -25.08
C GLU A 62 18.93 1.25 -25.47
N SER A 63 17.86 0.48 -25.56
CA SER A 63 17.92 -0.94 -25.95
C SER A 63 17.13 -1.18 -27.22
N LYS A 64 17.75 -1.88 -28.20
CA LYS A 64 17.10 -2.32 -29.44
C LYS A 64 16.57 -3.76 -29.35
N GLU A 65 16.85 -4.46 -28.24
CA GLU A 65 16.58 -5.90 -28.07
C GLU A 65 15.64 -6.20 -26.88
N SER A 66 14.98 -5.17 -26.33
CA SER A 66 14.00 -5.37 -25.23
C SER A 66 12.64 -5.78 -25.79
N TYR A 67 11.88 -6.54 -25.00
CA TYR A 67 10.48 -6.89 -25.29
C TYR A 67 9.53 -5.68 -25.23
N ILE A 68 10.01 -4.53 -24.78
CA ILE A 68 9.26 -3.29 -24.65
C ILE A 68 10.15 -2.11 -25.06
N ASP A 69 9.57 -1.13 -25.74
CA ASP A 69 10.29 0.03 -26.23
C ASP A 69 10.85 0.90 -25.10
N SER A 70 12.03 1.48 -25.34
CA SER A 70 12.65 2.45 -24.46
C SER A 70 11.79 3.71 -24.33
N PHE A 71 11.93 4.43 -23.23
CA PHE A 71 11.33 5.75 -23.10
C PHE A 71 12.01 6.74 -24.09
N THR A 72 11.19 7.60 -24.66
CA THR A 72 11.70 8.65 -25.56
C THR A 72 12.07 9.89 -24.75
N PRO A 73 13.34 10.35 -24.79
CA PRO A 73 13.72 11.60 -24.14
C PRO A 73 12.85 12.78 -24.58
N GLY A 74 12.42 13.58 -23.61
CA GLY A 74 11.50 14.72 -23.82
C GLY A 74 10.03 14.35 -23.86
N SER A 75 9.66 13.06 -23.81
CA SER A 75 8.26 12.59 -23.78
C SER A 75 7.84 12.18 -22.38
N PRO A 76 6.52 12.21 -22.08
CA PRO A 76 6.02 11.68 -20.82
C PRO A 76 6.42 10.21 -20.61
N ILE A 77 6.80 9.88 -19.38
CA ILE A 77 6.97 8.48 -18.99
C ILE A 77 5.61 7.78 -19.10
N ILE A 78 5.58 6.59 -19.64
CA ILE A 78 4.36 5.79 -19.77
C ILE A 78 4.52 4.46 -19.03
N GLY A 79 3.44 4.03 -18.38
CA GLY A 79 3.40 2.78 -17.62
C GLY A 79 1.96 2.40 -17.30
N TYR A 80 1.79 1.31 -16.54
CA TYR A 80 0.46 0.93 -16.10
C TYR A 80 -0.15 1.94 -15.14
N GLY A 81 -1.46 2.10 -15.20
CA GLY A 81 -2.20 2.96 -14.29
C GLY A 81 -3.70 2.76 -14.38
N VAL A 82 -4.42 3.54 -13.60
CA VAL A 82 -5.88 3.58 -13.56
C VAL A 82 -6.35 4.97 -13.93
N ALA A 83 -7.36 5.06 -14.78
CA ALA A 83 -7.87 6.33 -15.26
C ALA A 83 -9.39 6.33 -15.45
N LYS A 84 -9.96 7.54 -15.55
CA LYS A 84 -11.35 7.77 -15.89
C LYS A 84 -11.46 8.39 -17.29
N VAL A 85 -12.27 7.81 -18.14
CA VAL A 85 -12.51 8.32 -19.48
C VAL A 85 -13.28 9.63 -19.41
N LEU A 86 -12.73 10.68 -20.04
CA LEU A 86 -13.36 11.99 -20.17
C LEU A 86 -14.04 12.17 -21.52
N ASP A 87 -13.42 11.66 -22.59
CA ASP A 87 -13.93 11.67 -23.96
C ASP A 87 -13.38 10.46 -24.73
N SER A 88 -14.10 9.97 -25.71
CA SER A 88 -13.68 8.80 -26.50
C SER A 88 -14.23 8.85 -27.91
N GLY A 89 -13.34 8.62 -28.87
CA GLY A 89 -13.70 8.30 -30.24
C GLY A 89 -13.75 6.79 -30.51
N HIS A 90 -13.29 5.96 -29.58
CA HIS A 90 -13.26 4.51 -29.73
C HIS A 90 -14.56 3.85 -29.24
N SER A 91 -15.13 2.92 -30.04
CA SER A 91 -16.44 2.31 -29.80
C SER A 91 -16.58 1.55 -28.48
N ASN A 92 -15.48 1.00 -27.96
CA ASN A 92 -15.49 0.22 -26.72
C ASN A 92 -15.52 1.07 -25.46
N PHE A 93 -15.19 2.37 -25.52
CA PHE A 93 -15.09 3.23 -24.36
C PHE A 93 -16.03 4.43 -24.47
N LYS A 94 -16.59 4.83 -23.34
CA LYS A 94 -17.46 6.01 -23.24
C LYS A 94 -17.08 6.87 -22.06
N LYS A 95 -17.43 8.15 -22.10
CA LYS A 95 -17.26 9.08 -20.99
C LYS A 95 -17.80 8.51 -19.68
N GLY A 96 -16.97 8.54 -18.65
CA GLY A 96 -17.28 8.03 -17.32
C GLY A 96 -16.75 6.60 -17.05
N ASP A 97 -16.42 5.82 -18.09
CA ASP A 97 -15.82 4.49 -17.89
C ASP A 97 -14.53 4.61 -17.05
N LEU A 98 -14.33 3.65 -16.18
CA LEU A 98 -13.05 3.45 -15.46
C LEU A 98 -12.24 2.42 -16.22
N VAL A 99 -10.96 2.70 -16.39
CA VAL A 99 -10.04 1.84 -17.17
C VAL A 99 -8.71 1.68 -16.45
N TRP A 100 -8.03 0.57 -16.71
CA TRP A 100 -6.63 0.38 -16.37
C TRP A 100 -5.84 -0.07 -17.60
N GLY A 101 -4.58 0.25 -17.66
CA GLY A 101 -3.73 -0.08 -18.81
C GLY A 101 -2.53 0.85 -18.89
N ILE A 102 -1.98 1.02 -20.09
CA ILE A 102 -0.83 1.89 -20.32
C ILE A 102 -1.30 3.34 -20.45
N ILE A 103 -0.82 4.19 -19.55
CA ILE A 103 -1.14 5.63 -19.50
C ILE A 103 0.14 6.45 -19.24
N GLY A 104 0.08 7.77 -19.45
CA GLY A 104 1.17 8.69 -19.19
C GLY A 104 1.34 9.00 -17.69
N TRP A 105 2.56 9.31 -17.28
CA TRP A 105 2.82 9.89 -15.96
C TRP A 105 2.49 11.39 -16.01
N GLU A 106 1.23 11.67 -16.06
CA GLU A 106 0.63 13.00 -16.22
C GLU A 106 -0.78 13.03 -15.60
N GLU A 107 -1.38 14.20 -15.51
CA GLU A 107 -2.74 14.32 -14.94
C GLU A 107 -3.82 13.85 -15.93
N TYR A 108 -3.61 14.07 -17.23
CA TYR A 108 -4.51 13.70 -18.31
C TYR A 108 -3.72 13.09 -19.46
N SER A 109 -4.19 12.00 -20.04
CA SER A 109 -3.55 11.32 -21.18
C SER A 109 -4.48 11.17 -22.37
N ILE A 110 -3.94 11.31 -23.57
CA ILE A 110 -4.60 10.89 -24.80
C ILE A 110 -4.00 9.54 -25.20
N ILE A 111 -4.85 8.51 -25.21
CA ILE A 111 -4.44 7.13 -25.51
C ILE A 111 -4.77 6.85 -26.97
N ASN A 112 -3.74 6.78 -27.79
CA ASN A 112 -3.88 6.53 -29.25
C ASN A 112 -4.03 5.04 -29.60
N GLU A 113 -3.68 4.16 -28.65
CA GLU A 113 -3.78 2.69 -28.75
C GLU A 113 -4.77 2.17 -27.69
N PRO A 114 -6.09 2.39 -27.88
CA PRO A 114 -7.12 2.07 -26.88
C PRO A 114 -7.20 0.57 -26.54
N GLU A 115 -6.72 -0.32 -27.40
CA GLU A 115 -6.61 -1.76 -27.17
C GLU A 115 -5.68 -2.11 -26.01
N THR A 116 -4.83 -1.20 -25.56
CA THR A 116 -3.99 -1.35 -24.36
C THR A 116 -4.75 -1.10 -23.06
N LEU A 117 -6.02 -0.67 -23.15
CA LEU A 117 -6.86 -0.37 -22.01
C LEU A 117 -7.85 -1.50 -21.74
N PHE A 118 -8.05 -1.79 -20.47
CA PHE A 118 -9.05 -2.72 -19.97
C PHE A 118 -10.12 -1.96 -19.17
N LYS A 119 -11.40 -2.26 -19.39
CA LYS A 119 -12.48 -1.71 -18.56
C LYS A 119 -12.42 -2.30 -17.15
N ILE A 120 -12.72 -1.44 -16.18
CA ILE A 120 -12.91 -1.82 -14.79
C ILE A 120 -14.40 -2.05 -14.56
N GLU A 121 -14.78 -3.31 -14.35
CA GLU A 121 -16.17 -3.69 -14.08
C GLU A 121 -16.46 -3.83 -12.58
N HIS A 122 -15.44 -4.19 -11.80
CA HIS A 122 -15.55 -4.38 -10.34
C HIS A 122 -15.08 -3.13 -9.62
N THR A 123 -16.02 -2.26 -9.26
CA THR A 123 -15.75 -1.00 -8.54
C THR A 123 -16.04 -1.09 -7.03
N ASP A 124 -16.45 -2.25 -6.56
CA ASP A 124 -16.69 -2.58 -5.16
C ASP A 124 -15.43 -3.03 -4.39
N VAL A 125 -14.28 -2.87 -5.05
CA VAL A 125 -12.92 -3.00 -4.48
C VAL A 125 -12.13 -1.73 -4.78
N PRO A 126 -11.05 -1.42 -4.03
CA PRO A 126 -10.26 -0.20 -4.26
C PRO A 126 -9.75 -0.11 -5.69
N LEU A 127 -9.93 1.04 -6.35
CA LEU A 127 -9.47 1.23 -7.72
C LEU A 127 -7.94 1.18 -7.85
N SER A 128 -7.20 1.56 -6.81
CA SER A 128 -5.73 1.41 -6.75
C SER A 128 -5.28 -0.03 -6.96
N TYR A 129 -6.11 -1.02 -6.60
CA TYR A 129 -5.81 -2.45 -6.79
C TYR A 129 -5.58 -2.82 -8.26
N TYR A 130 -6.11 -2.05 -9.21
CA TYR A 130 -5.86 -2.25 -10.64
C TYR A 130 -4.46 -1.78 -11.10
N THR A 131 -3.70 -1.07 -10.25
CA THR A 131 -2.26 -0.88 -10.47
C THR A 131 -1.45 -2.07 -9.97
N GLY A 132 -2.06 -3.01 -9.25
CA GLY A 132 -1.39 -4.09 -8.54
C GLY A 132 -2.09 -5.43 -8.64
N ILE A 133 -2.77 -5.84 -7.55
CA ILE A 133 -3.40 -7.17 -7.43
C ILE A 133 -4.43 -7.47 -8.52
N LEU A 134 -5.20 -6.49 -8.98
CA LEU A 134 -6.18 -6.67 -10.08
C LEU A 134 -5.64 -6.26 -11.45
N GLY A 135 -4.39 -5.80 -11.52
CA GLY A 135 -3.72 -5.40 -12.76
C GLY A 135 -2.56 -6.29 -13.13
N MET A 136 -1.55 -5.67 -13.76
CA MET A 136 -0.37 -6.35 -14.31
C MET A 136 0.37 -7.21 -13.28
N THR A 137 0.64 -6.69 -12.09
CA THR A 137 1.42 -7.42 -11.06
C THR A 137 0.69 -8.63 -10.50
N GLY A 138 -0.64 -8.53 -10.32
CA GLY A 138 -1.45 -9.67 -9.89
C GLY A 138 -1.49 -10.78 -10.93
N MET A 139 -1.69 -10.41 -12.19
CA MET A 139 -1.64 -11.35 -13.31
C MET A 139 -0.25 -11.99 -13.47
N THR A 140 0.82 -11.22 -13.20
CA THR A 140 2.20 -11.75 -13.17
C THR A 140 2.37 -12.83 -12.10
N ALA A 141 1.89 -12.55 -10.88
CA ALA A 141 1.95 -13.52 -9.79
C ALA A 141 1.16 -14.81 -10.13
N TYR A 142 -0.04 -14.64 -10.72
CA TYR A 142 -0.88 -15.76 -11.14
C TYR A 142 -0.21 -16.62 -12.21
N ALA A 143 0.21 -16.01 -13.31
CA ALA A 143 0.83 -16.71 -14.42
C ALA A 143 2.12 -17.44 -13.99
N GLY A 144 3.01 -16.75 -13.28
CA GLY A 144 4.27 -17.34 -12.84
C GLY A 144 4.09 -18.48 -11.84
N PHE A 145 3.11 -18.38 -10.94
CA PHE A 145 2.91 -19.41 -9.93
C PHE A 145 2.06 -20.59 -10.42
N TYR A 146 0.90 -20.33 -11.03
CA TYR A 146 -0.02 -21.39 -11.41
C TYR A 146 0.29 -22.01 -12.79
N GLU A 147 0.60 -21.17 -13.79
CA GLU A 147 0.80 -21.68 -15.14
C GLU A 147 2.25 -22.18 -15.36
N ILE A 148 3.24 -21.43 -14.88
CA ILE A 148 4.66 -21.80 -15.08
C ILE A 148 5.13 -22.82 -14.04
N CYS A 149 4.95 -22.52 -12.75
CA CYS A 149 5.39 -23.44 -11.70
C CYS A 149 4.44 -24.63 -11.54
N ALA A 150 3.16 -24.49 -11.88
CA ALA A 150 2.16 -25.57 -11.76
C ALA A 150 2.24 -26.26 -10.39
N SER A 151 2.10 -25.48 -9.33
CA SER A 151 2.34 -25.89 -7.95
C SER A 151 1.45 -27.04 -7.50
N LYS A 152 1.98 -27.89 -6.61
CA LYS A 152 1.26 -29.01 -6.00
C LYS A 152 1.23 -28.82 -4.48
N LYS A 153 0.17 -29.32 -3.85
CA LYS A 153 0.05 -29.31 -2.40
C LYS A 153 1.24 -30.02 -1.72
N GLY A 154 1.79 -29.40 -0.69
CA GLY A 154 2.90 -29.93 0.09
C GLY A 154 4.28 -29.62 -0.47
N GLU A 155 4.39 -28.88 -1.58
CA GLU A 155 5.67 -28.46 -2.13
C GLU A 155 6.28 -27.31 -1.31
N TYR A 156 7.59 -27.20 -1.40
CA TYR A 156 8.41 -26.20 -0.73
C TYR A 156 8.70 -25.04 -1.69
N VAL A 157 8.18 -23.86 -1.37
CA VAL A 157 8.22 -22.67 -2.23
C VAL A 157 9.09 -21.60 -1.60
N PHE A 158 10.08 -21.13 -2.34
CA PHE A 158 10.85 -19.95 -2.00
C PHE A 158 10.42 -18.76 -2.88
N VAL A 159 10.27 -17.59 -2.26
CA VAL A 159 9.92 -16.34 -2.94
C VAL A 159 10.94 -15.28 -2.59
N SER A 160 11.67 -14.78 -3.56
CA SER A 160 12.57 -13.64 -3.38
C SER A 160 11.83 -12.31 -3.52
N ALA A 161 12.34 -11.23 -2.89
CA ALA A 161 11.66 -9.94 -2.78
C ALA A 161 10.18 -10.10 -2.38
N ALA A 162 9.94 -10.99 -1.42
CA ALA A 162 8.63 -11.53 -1.08
C ALA A 162 7.63 -10.48 -0.58
N SER A 163 8.09 -9.36 -0.01
CA SER A 163 7.23 -8.25 0.44
C SER A 163 6.85 -7.27 -0.67
N GLY A 164 7.38 -7.44 -1.89
CA GLY A 164 7.05 -6.60 -3.05
C GLY A 164 5.67 -6.93 -3.64
N ALA A 165 5.29 -6.17 -4.67
CA ALA A 165 3.95 -6.26 -5.27
C ALA A 165 3.58 -7.66 -5.77
N VAL A 166 4.50 -8.34 -6.46
CA VAL A 166 4.32 -9.72 -6.96
C VAL A 166 4.54 -10.73 -5.83
N GLY A 167 5.64 -10.58 -5.07
CA GLY A 167 6.05 -11.57 -4.07
C GLY A 167 5.02 -11.79 -2.97
N GLN A 168 4.36 -10.72 -2.48
CA GLN A 168 3.29 -10.82 -1.47
C GLN A 168 2.10 -11.65 -1.94
N LEU A 169 1.81 -11.67 -3.24
CA LEU A 169 0.72 -12.46 -3.82
C LEU A 169 1.13 -13.91 -4.05
N VAL A 170 2.33 -14.12 -4.62
CA VAL A 170 2.85 -15.47 -4.86
C VAL A 170 2.89 -16.29 -3.56
N GLY A 171 3.39 -15.71 -2.48
CA GLY A 171 3.43 -16.41 -1.20
C GLY A 171 2.04 -16.78 -0.68
N GLN A 172 1.07 -15.88 -0.77
CA GLN A 172 -0.31 -16.17 -0.37
C GLN A 172 -0.98 -17.19 -1.30
N PHE A 173 -0.73 -17.14 -2.61
CA PHE A 173 -1.20 -18.19 -3.54
C PHE A 173 -0.61 -19.55 -3.18
N ALA A 174 0.67 -19.60 -2.84
CA ALA A 174 1.32 -20.82 -2.40
C ALA A 174 0.72 -21.35 -1.08
N LYS A 175 0.42 -20.47 -0.13
CA LYS A 175 -0.28 -20.87 1.11
C LYS A 175 -1.68 -21.41 0.83
N LEU A 176 -2.45 -20.77 -0.05
CA LEU A 176 -3.77 -21.25 -0.47
C LEU A 176 -3.71 -22.59 -1.18
N SER A 177 -2.61 -22.86 -1.89
CA SER A 177 -2.34 -24.14 -2.55
C SER A 177 -1.84 -25.23 -1.58
N GLY A 178 -1.64 -24.91 -0.31
CA GLY A 178 -1.17 -25.86 0.72
C GLY A 178 0.32 -26.15 0.66
N CYS A 179 1.13 -25.21 0.19
CA CYS A 179 2.59 -25.28 0.16
C CYS A 179 3.22 -24.81 1.48
N TYR A 180 4.46 -25.23 1.74
CA TYR A 180 5.34 -24.61 2.70
C TYR A 180 6.07 -23.44 2.03
N VAL A 181 5.98 -22.24 2.62
CA VAL A 181 6.41 -21.00 1.96
C VAL A 181 7.43 -20.25 2.81
N VAL A 182 8.59 -19.97 2.21
CA VAL A 182 9.60 -19.10 2.79
C VAL A 182 9.81 -17.88 1.90
N GLY A 183 9.94 -16.70 2.51
CA GLY A 183 10.19 -15.46 1.80
C GLY A 183 11.50 -14.78 2.23
N SER A 184 12.15 -14.06 1.31
CA SER A 184 13.24 -13.16 1.66
C SER A 184 12.84 -11.70 1.46
N ALA A 185 13.25 -10.84 2.38
CA ALA A 185 13.03 -9.39 2.34
C ALA A 185 14.26 -8.65 2.87
N GLY A 186 14.29 -7.32 2.74
CA GLY A 186 15.50 -6.53 3.04
C GLY A 186 15.47 -5.75 4.37
N THR A 187 14.42 -5.92 5.20
CA THR A 187 14.33 -5.33 6.54
C THR A 187 13.53 -6.25 7.47
N LYS A 188 13.74 -6.08 8.78
CA LYS A 188 13.01 -6.84 9.81
C LYS A 188 11.50 -6.63 9.70
N GLU A 189 11.03 -5.39 9.50
CA GLU A 189 9.61 -5.06 9.40
C GLU A 189 8.95 -5.80 8.23
N LYS A 190 9.66 -5.94 7.11
CA LYS A 190 9.17 -6.70 5.95
C LYS A 190 9.13 -8.19 6.23
N VAL A 191 10.11 -8.72 6.96
CA VAL A 191 10.12 -10.12 7.42
C VAL A 191 8.93 -10.39 8.35
N ASP A 192 8.71 -9.50 9.31
CA ASP A 192 7.58 -9.59 10.24
C ASP A 192 6.23 -9.53 9.48
N LEU A 193 6.15 -8.69 8.44
CA LEU A 193 4.98 -8.57 7.56
C LEU A 193 4.69 -9.89 6.83
N LEU A 194 5.72 -10.54 6.28
CA LEU A 194 5.58 -11.82 5.58
C LEU A 194 4.99 -12.89 6.50
N LYS A 195 5.51 -13.03 7.70
CA LYS A 195 5.07 -14.05 8.66
C LYS A 195 3.70 -13.74 9.26
N ASN A 196 3.52 -12.52 9.77
CA ASN A 196 2.37 -12.19 10.61
C ASN A 196 1.14 -11.77 9.80
N LYS A 197 1.32 -11.28 8.58
CA LYS A 197 0.21 -10.75 7.79
C LYS A 197 -0.06 -11.54 6.51
N PHE A 198 0.97 -11.99 5.80
CA PHE A 198 0.80 -12.78 4.58
C PHE A 198 0.82 -14.29 4.80
N GLY A 199 1.08 -14.74 6.04
CA GLY A 199 0.97 -16.15 6.42
C GLY A 199 2.07 -17.05 5.88
N PHE A 200 3.24 -16.50 5.53
CA PHE A 200 4.42 -17.29 5.21
C PHE A 200 4.81 -18.17 6.42
N ASP A 201 5.24 -19.38 6.18
CA ASP A 201 5.70 -20.25 7.26
C ASP A 201 6.98 -19.74 7.89
N GLU A 202 7.92 -19.27 7.03
CA GLU A 202 9.15 -18.64 7.44
C GLU A 202 9.53 -17.46 6.53
N ALA A 203 10.37 -16.57 7.06
CA ALA A 203 10.95 -15.47 6.29
C ALA A 203 12.27 -15.02 6.91
N PHE A 204 13.15 -14.45 6.09
CA PHE A 204 14.46 -13.96 6.56
C PHE A 204 14.87 -12.65 5.90
N ASN A 205 15.71 -11.89 6.60
CA ASN A 205 16.36 -10.69 6.07
C ASN A 205 17.64 -11.09 5.35
N TYR A 206 17.62 -11.06 4.03
CA TYR A 206 18.78 -11.46 3.21
C TYR A 206 20.03 -10.58 3.43
N LYS A 207 19.86 -9.36 3.97
CA LYS A 207 20.98 -8.46 4.27
C LYS A 207 21.73 -8.82 5.56
N GLU A 208 21.11 -9.61 6.43
CA GLU A 208 21.69 -10.08 7.68
C GLU A 208 22.37 -11.45 7.52
N GLU A 209 22.14 -12.14 6.39
CA GLU A 209 22.74 -13.43 6.10
C GLU A 209 24.11 -13.26 5.45
N GLN A 210 25.14 -13.82 6.07
CA GLN A 210 26.49 -13.81 5.53
C GLN A 210 26.68 -14.84 4.41
N ASP A 211 25.94 -15.94 4.47
CA ASP A 211 25.94 -17.05 3.51
C ASP A 211 24.50 -17.41 3.16
N LEU A 212 24.08 -17.04 1.94
CA LEU A 212 22.73 -17.32 1.44
C LEU A 212 22.48 -18.81 1.21
N ASP A 213 23.50 -19.59 0.84
CA ASP A 213 23.39 -21.04 0.67
C ASP A 213 23.10 -21.72 2.01
N ALA A 214 23.85 -21.37 3.05
CA ALA A 214 23.62 -21.87 4.41
C ALA A 214 22.25 -21.43 4.97
N ALA A 215 21.82 -20.19 4.67
CA ALA A 215 20.50 -19.70 5.06
C ALA A 215 19.40 -20.54 4.41
N LEU A 216 19.47 -20.77 3.09
CA LEU A 216 18.48 -21.58 2.38
C LEU A 216 18.45 -23.03 2.87
N LYS A 217 19.59 -23.65 3.16
CA LYS A 217 19.64 -25.01 3.76
C LYS A 217 18.95 -25.07 5.12
N ARG A 218 19.05 -24.00 5.92
CA ARG A 218 18.40 -23.92 7.24
C ARG A 218 16.87 -23.91 7.11
N TYR A 219 16.33 -23.13 6.16
CA TYR A 219 14.90 -23.04 5.94
C TYR A 219 14.32 -24.17 5.08
N PHE A 220 15.14 -24.78 4.24
CA PHE A 220 14.78 -25.86 3.33
C PHE A 220 15.75 -27.06 3.49
N PRO A 221 15.71 -27.78 4.61
CA PRO A 221 16.65 -28.89 4.85
C PRO A 221 16.53 -30.00 3.80
N ASN A 222 15.38 -30.14 3.17
CA ASN A 222 15.11 -31.12 2.10
C ASN A 222 15.14 -30.51 0.70
N GLY A 223 15.50 -29.24 0.56
CA GLY A 223 15.56 -28.51 -0.71
C GLY A 223 14.25 -27.84 -1.15
N ILE A 224 14.33 -27.08 -2.23
CA ILE A 224 13.28 -26.21 -2.77
C ILE A 224 12.64 -26.87 -4.00
N ASP A 225 11.32 -26.99 -4.03
CA ASP A 225 10.58 -27.48 -5.20
C ASP A 225 10.30 -26.36 -6.21
N ILE A 226 9.94 -25.19 -5.71
CA ILE A 226 9.57 -24.02 -6.53
C ILE A 226 10.34 -22.79 -6.05
N TYR A 227 10.96 -22.09 -6.97
CA TYR A 227 11.51 -20.76 -6.75
C TYR A 227 10.80 -19.73 -7.63
N PHE A 228 10.21 -18.73 -7.00
CA PHE A 228 9.71 -17.56 -7.70
C PHE A 228 10.77 -16.47 -7.68
N GLU A 229 11.41 -16.28 -8.82
CA GLU A 229 12.60 -15.46 -8.97
C GLU A 229 12.25 -14.00 -9.31
N ASN A 230 12.65 -13.08 -8.44
CA ASN A 230 12.51 -11.63 -8.62
C ASN A 230 13.84 -10.88 -8.51
N VAL A 231 14.95 -11.52 -8.11
CA VAL A 231 16.17 -10.85 -7.65
C VAL A 231 17.38 -11.09 -8.56
N GLY A 232 17.65 -12.32 -8.93
CA GLY A 232 18.84 -12.71 -9.73
C GLY A 232 20.15 -12.77 -8.94
N GLY A 233 21.28 -12.77 -9.66
CA GLY A 233 22.62 -12.69 -9.11
C GLY A 233 22.95 -13.78 -8.09
N LYS A 234 23.65 -13.41 -7.03
CA LYS A 234 24.10 -14.34 -5.97
C LYS A 234 22.96 -15.12 -5.30
N LEU A 235 21.76 -14.55 -5.23
CA LEU A 235 20.62 -15.27 -4.64
C LEU A 235 20.17 -16.41 -5.54
N LEU A 236 20.07 -16.18 -6.86
CA LEU A 236 19.77 -17.24 -7.82
C LEU A 236 20.80 -18.37 -7.77
N GLU A 237 22.08 -18.00 -7.64
CA GLU A 237 23.17 -18.99 -7.52
C GLU A 237 23.02 -19.87 -6.26
N ALA A 238 22.73 -19.26 -5.11
CA ALA A 238 22.46 -19.99 -3.87
C ALA A 238 21.21 -20.90 -4.00
N VAL A 239 20.15 -20.41 -4.68
CA VAL A 239 18.92 -21.20 -4.88
C VAL A 239 19.18 -22.41 -5.76
N LEU A 240 19.91 -22.29 -6.86
CA LEU A 240 20.24 -23.42 -7.74
C LEU A 240 20.90 -24.57 -6.97
N SER A 241 21.78 -24.25 -6.01
CA SER A 241 22.42 -25.23 -5.13
C SER A 241 21.42 -25.93 -4.21
N ASN A 242 20.32 -25.26 -3.84
CA ASN A 242 19.32 -25.74 -2.88
C ASN A 242 18.04 -26.32 -3.51
N MET A 243 17.91 -26.30 -4.84
CA MET A 243 16.78 -26.90 -5.54
C MET A 243 16.76 -28.43 -5.42
N ARG A 244 15.58 -29.00 -5.33
CA ARG A 244 15.32 -30.43 -5.49
C ARG A 244 15.45 -30.84 -6.95
N VAL A 245 15.62 -32.15 -7.18
CA VAL A 245 15.52 -32.73 -8.51
C VAL A 245 14.11 -32.47 -9.08
N ASN A 246 14.04 -32.09 -10.37
CA ASN A 246 12.82 -31.64 -11.05
C ASN A 246 12.19 -30.36 -10.49
N GLY A 247 12.95 -29.55 -9.75
CA GLY A 247 12.52 -28.25 -9.28
C GLY A 247 12.19 -27.28 -10.42
N ARG A 248 11.34 -26.29 -10.13
CA ARG A 248 10.89 -25.30 -11.11
C ARG A 248 11.21 -23.89 -10.65
N ILE A 249 11.71 -23.06 -11.59
CA ILE A 249 12.03 -21.66 -11.36
C ILE A 249 11.22 -20.82 -12.33
N SER A 250 10.34 -19.98 -11.80
CA SER A 250 9.63 -18.96 -12.56
C SER A 250 10.44 -17.66 -12.52
N ALA A 251 11.15 -17.35 -13.60
CA ALA A 251 12.00 -16.15 -13.68
C ALA A 251 11.15 -14.96 -14.10
N CYS A 252 10.65 -14.23 -13.10
CA CYS A 252 9.80 -13.04 -13.24
C CYS A 252 10.63 -11.76 -13.41
N GLY A 253 11.76 -11.66 -12.72
CA GLY A 253 12.62 -10.49 -12.77
C GLY A 253 13.94 -10.72 -12.04
N MET A 254 14.89 -9.82 -12.26
CA MET A 254 16.24 -9.87 -11.66
C MET A 254 16.64 -8.48 -11.16
N ILE A 255 15.88 -7.91 -10.23
CA ILE A 255 15.99 -6.52 -9.81
C ILE A 255 17.39 -6.14 -9.29
N SER A 256 18.17 -7.09 -8.77
CA SER A 256 19.55 -6.84 -8.34
C SER A 256 20.48 -6.50 -9.49
N GLN A 257 20.10 -6.83 -10.73
CA GLN A 257 20.93 -6.66 -11.93
C GLN A 257 20.59 -5.39 -12.72
N TYR A 258 19.40 -4.80 -12.52
CA TYR A 258 18.88 -3.72 -13.38
C TYR A 258 19.69 -2.44 -13.39
N ASN A 259 20.43 -2.16 -12.30
CA ASN A 259 21.21 -0.95 -12.15
C ASN A 259 22.72 -1.19 -12.27
N LEU A 260 23.14 -2.41 -12.57
CA LEU A 260 24.54 -2.73 -12.75
C LEU A 260 24.97 -2.36 -14.17
N GLU A 261 26.15 -1.73 -14.32
CA GLU A 261 26.78 -1.48 -15.62
C GLU A 261 27.22 -2.79 -16.26
N GLN A 262 27.62 -3.74 -15.45
CA GLN A 262 27.94 -5.10 -15.87
C GLN A 262 27.20 -6.09 -14.98
N GLY A 263 26.36 -6.93 -15.58
CA GLY A 263 25.61 -7.97 -14.88
C GLY A 263 26.53 -8.98 -14.17
N GLU A 264 26.09 -9.46 -13.01
CA GLU A 264 26.77 -10.57 -12.31
C GLU A 264 26.52 -11.90 -13.03
N GLY A 265 27.58 -12.72 -13.15
CA GLY A 265 27.45 -14.09 -13.67
C GLY A 265 26.77 -15.02 -12.67
N VAL A 266 26.13 -16.08 -13.19
CA VAL A 266 25.65 -17.23 -12.40
C VAL A 266 26.54 -18.43 -12.76
N HIS A 267 27.36 -18.87 -11.81
CA HIS A 267 28.47 -19.79 -12.08
C HIS A 267 28.07 -21.28 -12.00
N ASN A 268 26.95 -21.59 -11.35
CA ASN A 268 26.53 -22.96 -11.06
C ASN A 268 25.32 -23.45 -11.91
N LEU A 269 25.15 -22.91 -13.11
CA LEU A 269 24.07 -23.32 -14.04
C LEU A 269 24.08 -24.82 -14.37
N SER A 270 25.20 -25.53 -14.14
CA SER A 270 25.28 -26.99 -14.25
C SER A 270 24.22 -27.71 -13.40
N HIS A 271 23.73 -27.09 -12.32
CA HIS A 271 22.63 -27.64 -11.52
C HIS A 271 21.32 -27.79 -12.32
N ILE A 272 21.11 -26.99 -13.36
CA ILE A 272 19.97 -27.17 -14.26
C ILE A 272 19.98 -28.56 -14.85
N VAL A 273 21.15 -29.01 -15.29
CA VAL A 273 21.31 -30.35 -15.86
C VAL A 273 21.28 -31.44 -14.77
N THR A 274 22.15 -31.30 -13.74
CA THR A 274 22.35 -32.34 -12.73
C THR A 274 21.13 -32.61 -11.86
N LYS A 275 20.23 -31.65 -11.73
CA LYS A 275 18.97 -31.76 -10.97
C LYS A 275 17.72 -31.73 -11.87
N SER A 276 17.89 -31.78 -13.20
CA SER A 276 16.78 -31.71 -14.16
C SER A 276 15.83 -30.54 -13.88
N LEU A 277 16.39 -29.36 -13.60
CA LEU A 277 15.60 -28.16 -13.27
C LEU A 277 14.94 -27.58 -14.52
N ARG A 278 13.74 -27.06 -14.36
CA ARG A 278 13.10 -26.20 -15.35
C ARG A 278 13.16 -24.74 -14.87
N MET A 279 13.88 -23.91 -15.60
CA MET A 279 13.88 -22.46 -15.39
C MET A 279 13.25 -21.80 -16.61
N GLN A 280 12.19 -21.04 -16.38
CA GLN A 280 11.41 -20.40 -17.44
C GLN A 280 11.18 -18.92 -17.14
N GLY A 281 11.69 -18.06 -18.03
CA GLY A 281 11.33 -16.65 -18.08
C GLY A 281 9.96 -16.46 -18.74
N PHE A 282 9.26 -15.39 -18.37
CA PHE A 282 7.96 -15.08 -18.95
C PHE A 282 7.67 -13.59 -18.95
N ILE A 283 6.83 -13.17 -19.88
CA ILE A 283 6.29 -11.82 -19.97
C ILE A 283 4.77 -11.93 -19.80
N VAL A 284 4.21 -11.18 -18.86
CA VAL A 284 2.80 -11.29 -18.45
C VAL A 284 1.81 -11.02 -19.57
N VAL A 285 2.15 -10.18 -20.54
CA VAL A 285 1.25 -9.86 -21.67
C VAL A 285 0.85 -11.11 -22.48
N HIS A 286 1.69 -12.13 -22.51
CA HIS A 286 1.37 -13.40 -23.17
C HIS A 286 0.30 -14.22 -22.44
N TYR A 287 -0.05 -13.84 -21.21
CA TYR A 287 -1.00 -14.53 -20.34
C TYR A 287 -2.30 -13.73 -20.12
N TYR A 288 -2.48 -12.56 -20.74
CA TYR A 288 -3.72 -11.76 -20.56
C TYR A 288 -4.98 -12.45 -21.08
N HIS A 289 -4.87 -13.46 -21.94
CA HIS A 289 -6.01 -14.32 -22.29
C HIS A 289 -6.60 -15.07 -21.09
N LEU A 290 -5.84 -15.23 -19.99
CA LEU A 290 -6.28 -15.82 -18.71
C LEU A 290 -6.82 -14.78 -17.72
N TYR A 291 -6.80 -13.50 -18.05
CA TYR A 291 -7.21 -12.45 -17.14
C TYR A 291 -8.64 -12.60 -16.59
N PRO A 292 -9.65 -12.99 -17.39
CA PRO A 292 -10.98 -13.25 -16.86
C PRO A 292 -10.99 -14.37 -15.80
N LYS A 293 -10.29 -15.48 -16.05
CA LYS A 293 -10.13 -16.59 -15.10
C LYS A 293 -9.42 -16.15 -13.80
N TYR A 294 -8.43 -15.27 -13.94
CA TYR A 294 -7.76 -14.67 -12.78
C TYR A 294 -8.71 -13.84 -11.94
N LEU A 295 -9.53 -12.98 -12.56
CA LEU A 295 -10.51 -12.15 -11.84
C LEU A 295 -11.56 -13.00 -11.12
N GLU A 296 -12.06 -14.06 -11.76
CA GLU A 296 -13.00 -15.01 -11.14
C GLU A 296 -12.41 -15.66 -9.88
N MET A 297 -11.12 -15.92 -9.85
CA MET A 297 -10.42 -16.47 -8.68
C MET A 297 -10.16 -15.41 -7.62
N ILE A 298 -9.61 -14.25 -7.99
CA ILE A 298 -9.01 -13.34 -7.03
C ILE A 298 -10.02 -12.43 -6.34
N ILE A 299 -11.05 -11.98 -7.03
CA ILE A 299 -12.06 -11.04 -6.49
C ILE A 299 -12.79 -11.64 -5.27
N PRO A 300 -13.29 -12.89 -5.32
CA PRO A 300 -13.89 -13.51 -4.14
C PRO A 300 -12.92 -13.65 -2.97
N LEU A 301 -11.63 -13.92 -3.23
CA LEU A 301 -10.61 -14.05 -2.18
C LEU A 301 -10.33 -12.72 -1.49
N ILE A 302 -10.29 -11.62 -2.25
CA ILE A 302 -10.16 -10.27 -1.72
C ILE A 302 -11.38 -9.93 -0.84
N LYS A 303 -12.61 -10.12 -1.36
CA LYS A 303 -13.85 -9.82 -0.65
C LYS A 303 -14.02 -10.63 0.64
N GLN A 304 -13.51 -11.86 0.67
CA GLN A 304 -13.52 -12.73 1.85
C GLN A 304 -12.36 -12.45 2.82
N GLY A 305 -11.48 -11.50 2.51
CA GLY A 305 -10.29 -11.20 3.31
C GLY A 305 -9.27 -12.35 3.36
N LYS A 306 -9.34 -13.31 2.40
CA LYS A 306 -8.41 -14.43 2.31
C LYS A 306 -7.07 -14.06 1.67
N ILE A 307 -7.04 -12.98 0.94
CA ILE A 307 -5.84 -12.35 0.41
C ILE A 307 -5.71 -10.97 1.03
N CYS A 308 -4.58 -10.71 1.66
CA CYS A 308 -4.17 -9.41 2.15
C CYS A 308 -3.28 -8.75 1.10
N TYR A 309 -3.54 -7.49 0.76
CA TYR A 309 -2.73 -6.75 -0.19
C TYR A 309 -2.28 -5.42 0.41
N ILE A 310 -1.00 -5.10 0.28
CA ILE A 310 -0.43 -3.87 0.82
C ILE A 310 0.09 -3.02 -0.33
N GLU A 311 -0.30 -1.75 -0.28
CA GLU A 311 0.13 -0.71 -1.19
C GLU A 311 0.92 0.36 -0.42
N ASP A 312 1.97 0.87 -1.04
CA ASP A 312 2.74 2.02 -0.61
C ASP A 312 2.38 3.17 -1.56
N VAL A 313 1.55 4.11 -1.08
CA VAL A 313 0.99 5.16 -1.91
C VAL A 313 1.73 6.46 -1.69
N ALA A 314 2.38 6.96 -2.75
CA ALA A 314 2.95 8.29 -2.79
C ALA A 314 1.94 9.27 -3.39
N GLU A 315 1.74 10.42 -2.74
CA GLU A 315 0.79 11.44 -3.18
C GLU A 315 1.48 12.53 -4.01
N GLY A 316 0.77 13.01 -5.01
CA GLY A 316 1.24 14.02 -5.97
C GLY A 316 2.08 13.42 -7.08
N LEU A 317 1.89 13.93 -8.30
CA LEU A 317 2.65 13.49 -9.47
C LEU A 317 4.16 13.74 -9.29
N GLU A 318 4.54 14.79 -8.57
CA GLU A 318 5.92 15.14 -8.23
C GLU A 318 6.65 14.08 -7.40
N SER A 319 5.93 13.21 -6.70
CA SER A 319 6.52 12.11 -5.93
C SER A 319 6.91 10.91 -6.78
N ALA A 320 6.41 10.81 -8.02
CA ALA A 320 6.57 9.65 -8.87
C ALA A 320 8.04 9.27 -9.18
N PRO A 321 8.95 10.23 -9.47
CA PRO A 321 10.37 9.91 -9.68
C PRO A 321 11.00 9.22 -8.47
N MET A 322 10.81 9.78 -7.28
CA MET A 322 11.38 9.19 -6.04
C MET A 322 10.72 7.87 -5.65
N ALA A 323 9.43 7.71 -5.93
CA ALA A 323 8.72 6.45 -5.72
C ALA A 323 9.30 5.33 -6.60
N LEU A 324 9.55 5.61 -7.89
CA LEU A 324 10.19 4.64 -8.79
C LEU A 324 11.63 4.31 -8.36
N ILE A 325 12.44 5.31 -8.07
CA ILE A 325 13.83 5.14 -7.61
C ILE A 325 13.88 4.32 -6.31
N GLY A 326 12.91 4.56 -5.43
CA GLY A 326 12.77 3.84 -4.16
C GLY A 326 12.65 2.33 -4.29
N LEU A 327 12.06 1.83 -5.40
CA LEU A 327 11.95 0.39 -5.67
C LEU A 327 13.34 -0.28 -5.72
N PHE A 328 14.31 0.35 -6.37
CA PHE A 328 15.65 -0.23 -6.58
C PHE A 328 16.52 -0.22 -5.32
N SER A 329 16.13 0.53 -4.30
CA SER A 329 16.75 0.53 -2.97
C SER A 329 15.91 -0.20 -1.92
N GLY A 330 14.75 -0.75 -2.33
CA GLY A 330 13.85 -1.50 -1.45
C GLY A 330 13.20 -0.63 -0.37
N LYS A 331 12.87 0.63 -0.67
CA LYS A 331 12.20 1.54 0.28
C LYS A 331 10.71 1.24 0.42
N ASN A 332 10.07 0.80 -0.67
CA ASN A 332 8.63 0.50 -0.70
C ASN A 332 8.24 -0.68 0.20
N VAL A 333 7.06 -0.63 0.77
CA VAL A 333 6.42 -1.75 1.47
C VAL A 333 5.19 -2.19 0.67
N GLY A 334 5.24 -3.37 0.07
CA GLY A 334 4.18 -3.81 -0.85
C GLY A 334 4.29 -3.19 -2.23
N LYS A 335 3.14 -2.90 -2.86
CA LYS A 335 3.04 -2.29 -4.19
C LYS A 335 3.24 -0.79 -4.11
N GLN A 336 4.23 -0.26 -4.83
CA GLN A 336 4.39 1.19 -4.98
C GLN A 336 3.38 1.74 -6.00
N VAL A 337 2.56 2.66 -5.53
CA VAL A 337 1.53 3.37 -6.29
C VAL A 337 1.77 4.87 -6.18
N VAL A 338 1.44 5.64 -7.20
CA VAL A 338 1.40 7.10 -7.13
C VAL A 338 -0.04 7.56 -7.39
N ALA A 339 -0.58 8.38 -6.51
CA ALA A 339 -1.81 9.12 -6.72
C ALA A 339 -1.43 10.51 -7.27
N PRO A 340 -1.57 10.77 -8.59
CA PRO A 340 -1.09 12.00 -9.22
C PRO A 340 -1.80 13.26 -8.71
N LEU A 341 -3.01 13.09 -8.20
CA LEU A 341 -3.76 14.11 -7.46
C LEU A 341 -3.74 13.73 -5.99
N SER A 342 -3.84 14.72 -5.09
CA SER A 342 -4.06 14.38 -3.69
C SER A 342 -5.31 13.50 -3.59
N LEU A 343 -5.30 12.54 -2.68
CA LEU A 343 -6.43 11.64 -2.46
C LEU A 343 -7.73 12.40 -2.19
N TYR A 344 -7.61 13.61 -1.65
CA TYR A 344 -8.67 14.59 -1.49
C TYR A 344 -9.28 15.03 -2.82
N ALA A 345 -8.46 15.36 -3.81
CA ALA A 345 -8.90 15.79 -5.13
C ALA A 345 -9.45 14.64 -5.99
N LEU A 346 -9.12 13.40 -5.67
CA LEU A 346 -9.66 12.21 -6.36
C LEU A 346 -11.11 11.91 -5.97
N ARG A 347 -11.55 12.31 -4.78
CA ARG A 347 -12.87 11.98 -4.22
C ARG A 347 -14.05 12.37 -5.13
N PRO A 348 -14.17 13.60 -5.66
CA PRO A 348 -15.28 13.98 -6.54
C PRO A 348 -15.26 13.25 -7.89
N LEU A 349 -14.10 12.77 -8.32
CA LEU A 349 -13.90 12.07 -9.58
C LEU A 349 -14.34 10.62 -9.51
N LEU A 350 -14.13 10.01 -8.35
CA LEU A 350 -14.50 8.62 -8.09
C LEU A 350 -15.99 8.48 -7.76
N PHE A 351 -16.61 9.52 -7.17
CA PHE A 351 -17.95 9.48 -6.61
C PHE A 351 -18.73 10.78 -6.89
N PRO A 352 -19.10 11.07 -8.15
CA PRO A 352 -19.79 12.32 -8.52
C PRO A 352 -21.19 12.48 -7.90
N ASP A 353 -21.84 11.38 -7.48
CA ASP A 353 -23.25 11.38 -7.08
C ASP A 353 -23.49 11.02 -5.59
N VAL A 354 -22.45 11.01 -4.77
CA VAL A 354 -22.62 10.62 -3.36
C VAL A 354 -22.96 11.82 -2.50
N HIS A 355 -24.23 12.20 -2.50
CA HIS A 355 -24.84 12.92 -1.38
C HIS A 355 -25.28 11.98 -0.25
N SER A 356 -25.06 10.69 -0.34
CA SER A 356 -25.31 9.71 0.71
C SER A 356 -24.34 8.52 0.63
N PHE A 357 -23.55 8.41 1.63
CA PHE A 357 -22.59 7.44 2.11
C PHE A 357 -22.69 5.98 1.68
N ARG A 358 -21.64 5.49 1.05
CA ARG A 358 -20.97 4.22 1.36
C ARG A 358 -19.63 4.18 0.63
N LEU A 359 -18.54 4.35 1.34
CA LEU A 359 -17.20 4.17 0.81
C LEU A 359 -16.41 3.23 1.70
N ILE A 360 -16.11 2.09 1.10
CA ILE A 360 -15.10 1.16 1.58
C ILE A 360 -13.77 1.70 1.09
N GLY A 361 -12.98 2.27 1.98
CA GLY A 361 -11.68 2.82 1.66
C GLY A 361 -10.58 2.09 2.36
N VAL A 362 -9.56 1.74 1.64
CA VAL A 362 -8.29 1.25 2.15
C VAL A 362 -7.31 2.41 2.12
N PHE A 363 -7.11 3.06 3.24
CA PHE A 363 -5.91 3.84 3.50
C PHE A 363 -5.64 3.87 5.00
N SER A 364 -4.75 3.10 5.40
CA SER A 364 -3.82 3.21 6.51
C SER A 364 -3.18 1.86 6.75
N SER A 365 -2.15 1.58 6.06
CA SER A 365 -1.30 0.44 6.36
C SER A 365 -0.21 0.84 7.31
N PHE A 366 -0.55 1.02 8.56
CA PHE A 366 0.34 0.67 9.66
C PHE A 366 -0.55 0.47 10.88
N LEU A 367 -0.66 -0.80 11.31
CA LEU A 367 -1.35 -1.32 12.48
C LEU A 367 -2.86 -1.56 12.32
N ALA A 368 -3.19 -2.86 12.33
CA ALA A 368 -4.47 -3.49 12.59
C ALA A 368 -5.44 -3.70 11.42
N GLY A 369 -5.32 -4.86 10.79
CA GLY A 369 -6.47 -5.56 10.23
C GLY A 369 -6.66 -6.86 11.01
N PRO A 370 -7.88 -7.31 11.26
CA PRO A 370 -8.09 -8.53 12.02
C PRO A 370 -7.80 -9.74 11.15
N CYS A 371 -6.68 -10.39 11.41
CA CYS A 371 -6.61 -11.83 11.23
C CYS A 371 -7.35 -12.46 12.44
N PRO A 372 -8.24 -13.42 12.28
CA PRO A 372 -9.01 -13.97 13.39
C PRO A 372 -8.09 -14.79 14.28
N SER A 373 -8.13 -14.48 15.56
CA SER A 373 -7.57 -15.19 16.71
C SER A 373 -6.41 -14.50 17.42
N VAL A 374 -6.73 -13.42 18.11
CA VAL A 374 -6.20 -13.21 19.47
C VAL A 374 -7.39 -12.86 20.34
N ARG A 375 -7.90 -13.87 21.05
CA ARG A 375 -8.81 -13.67 22.17
C ARG A 375 -8.01 -13.00 23.28
N VAL A 376 -8.24 -11.73 23.51
CA VAL A 376 -7.97 -11.14 24.82
C VAL A 376 -9.09 -11.63 25.74
N GLN A 377 -8.74 -12.53 26.65
CA GLN A 377 -9.63 -12.89 27.75
C GLN A 377 -9.80 -11.66 28.65
N VAL A 378 -10.98 -11.06 28.56
CA VAL A 378 -11.44 -10.13 29.59
C VAL A 378 -11.98 -10.98 30.73
N TYR A 379 -11.26 -10.99 31.82
CA TYR A 379 -11.80 -11.54 33.07
C TYR A 379 -12.95 -10.65 33.54
N ASN A 380 -14.16 -11.14 33.40
CA ASN A 380 -15.32 -10.65 34.12
C ASN A 380 -15.28 -11.24 35.53
N SER A 381 -14.92 -10.44 36.52
CA SER A 381 -15.33 -10.70 37.88
C SER A 381 -16.46 -9.75 38.23
N LEU A 382 -17.67 -10.26 38.18
CA LEU A 382 -18.82 -9.67 38.84
C LEU A 382 -18.65 -9.82 40.35
N ARG A 383 -18.50 -8.73 41.05
CA ARG A 383 -18.94 -8.60 42.44
C ARG A 383 -19.70 -7.28 42.58
N SER A 384 -20.97 -7.42 42.92
CA SER A 384 -21.81 -6.40 43.47
C SER A 384 -21.30 -6.03 44.85
N ASP A 385 -20.99 -4.76 45.09
CA ASP A 385 -21.20 -4.10 46.37
C ASP A 385 -21.23 -2.59 46.17
N SER A 386 -22.26 -2.00 46.69
CA SER A 386 -22.59 -0.59 46.70
C SER A 386 -21.72 0.16 47.71
N THR A 387 -20.70 0.81 47.23
CA THR A 387 -20.11 2.05 47.80
C THR A 387 -19.39 2.76 46.66
N ALA A 388 -19.71 4.02 46.42
CA ALA A 388 -19.13 4.81 45.36
C ALA A 388 -17.63 5.07 45.65
N ILE A 389 -16.79 4.10 45.34
CA ILE A 389 -15.35 4.26 45.25
C ILE A 389 -15.10 4.84 43.87
N MET A 390 -14.55 6.06 43.82
CA MET A 390 -14.05 6.65 42.55
C MET A 390 -12.96 5.72 42.01
N GLU A 391 -13.23 5.08 40.89
CA GLU A 391 -12.30 4.14 40.26
C GLU A 391 -11.23 4.94 39.50
N GLU A 392 -10.11 5.14 40.16
CA GLU A 392 -8.93 5.78 39.57
C GLU A 392 -8.07 4.72 38.86
N VAL A 393 -7.81 4.95 37.56
CA VAL A 393 -7.02 4.03 36.74
C VAL A 393 -5.78 4.75 36.18
N LYS A 394 -4.75 3.96 35.83
CA LYS A 394 -3.58 4.51 35.12
C LYS A 394 -4.01 4.97 33.72
N ASN A 395 -3.49 6.12 33.32
CA ASN A 395 -3.71 6.72 32.02
C ASN A 395 -2.37 6.98 31.33
N LYS A 396 -1.96 6.13 30.43
CA LYS A 396 -0.74 6.37 29.63
C LYS A 396 -1.01 7.50 28.65
N GLN A 397 -0.05 8.42 28.53
CA GLN A 397 -0.18 9.62 27.70
C GLN A 397 1.10 9.86 26.89
N ILE A 398 0.96 10.40 25.69
CA ILE A 398 2.07 10.95 24.93
C ILE A 398 1.98 12.47 25.00
N LEU A 399 2.93 13.06 25.74
CA LEU A 399 3.02 14.50 25.90
C LEU A 399 3.91 15.10 24.81
N PHE A 400 3.50 16.25 24.31
CA PHE A 400 4.36 17.10 23.48
C PHE A 400 5.41 17.78 24.36
N LYS A 401 6.69 17.62 24.02
CA LYS A 401 7.76 18.09 24.89
C LYS A 401 8.31 19.46 24.50
N ASN A 402 8.65 19.63 23.22
CA ASN A 402 9.27 20.86 22.73
C ASN A 402 8.79 21.17 21.31
N TYR A 403 8.77 22.46 20.94
CA TYR A 403 8.56 22.87 19.58
C TYR A 403 9.67 22.35 18.66
N VAL A 404 9.28 21.91 17.46
CA VAL A 404 10.13 21.20 16.54
C VAL A 404 10.55 22.09 15.38
N ASN A 405 11.86 22.23 15.21
CA ASN A 405 12.45 22.87 14.04
C ASN A 405 13.05 21.77 13.15
N GLY A 406 12.56 21.63 11.92
CA GLY A 406 12.96 20.56 11.00
C GLY A 406 12.13 19.26 11.20
N PHE A 407 12.76 18.09 11.08
CA PHE A 407 12.09 16.80 11.23
C PHE A 407 11.80 16.46 12.70
N PRO A 408 10.56 16.03 13.06
CA PRO A 408 10.24 15.55 14.40
C PRO A 408 11.09 14.33 14.77
N LYS A 409 11.48 14.28 16.04
CA LYS A 409 12.20 13.16 16.63
C LYS A 409 11.38 12.56 17.75
N GLU A 410 11.62 11.29 18.07
CA GLU A 410 10.99 10.64 19.21
C GLU A 410 11.23 11.41 20.52
N SER A 411 12.41 12.05 20.66
CA SER A 411 12.76 12.89 21.80
C SER A 411 11.92 14.16 21.99
N ASP A 412 11.15 14.57 20.97
CA ASP A 412 10.25 15.74 21.03
C ASP A 412 8.90 15.39 21.68
N MET A 413 8.69 14.11 21.96
CA MET A 413 7.53 13.53 22.61
C MET A 413 7.96 12.76 23.86
N LEU A 414 7.07 12.63 24.83
CA LEU A 414 7.33 11.91 26.08
C LEU A 414 6.18 10.95 26.40
N LEU A 415 6.48 9.67 26.46
CA LEU A 415 5.53 8.68 26.99
C LEU A 415 5.52 8.74 28.51
N VAL A 416 4.37 9.10 29.09
CA VAL A 416 4.13 9.12 30.54
C VAL A 416 3.19 7.98 30.89
N THR A 417 3.58 7.15 31.87
CA THR A 417 2.83 5.97 32.31
C THR A 417 2.37 6.04 33.76
N SER A 418 2.69 7.13 34.44
CA SER A 418 2.43 7.34 35.88
C SER A 418 1.19 8.18 36.16
N THR A 419 0.57 8.78 35.14
CA THR A 419 -0.68 9.55 35.32
C THR A 419 -1.86 8.63 35.61
N THR A 420 -2.80 9.15 36.40
CA THR A 420 -4.06 8.50 36.71
C THR A 420 -5.25 9.35 36.30
N ILE A 421 -6.40 8.75 36.09
CA ILE A 421 -7.64 9.41 35.73
C ILE A 421 -8.81 8.72 36.43
N ASN A 422 -9.77 9.52 36.89
CA ASN A 422 -11.04 9.03 37.41
C ASN A 422 -11.96 8.60 36.27
N LEU A 423 -12.50 7.40 36.35
CA LEU A 423 -13.46 6.89 35.35
C LEU A 423 -14.90 7.38 35.56
N LYS A 424 -15.08 8.42 36.38
CA LYS A 424 -16.36 9.08 36.58
C LYS A 424 -16.19 10.60 36.58
N LEU A 425 -17.05 11.28 35.85
CA LEU A 425 -17.05 12.73 35.79
C LEU A 425 -17.64 13.34 37.08
N PRO A 426 -17.20 14.56 37.45
CA PRO A 426 -17.86 15.33 38.53
C PRO A 426 -19.35 15.58 38.23
N GLU A 427 -20.16 15.63 39.28
CA GLU A 427 -21.57 16.02 39.14
C GLU A 427 -21.67 17.44 38.55
N ALA A 428 -22.58 17.64 37.61
CA ALA A 428 -22.78 18.86 36.81
C ALA A 428 -21.67 19.17 35.76
N SER A 429 -20.78 18.22 35.45
CA SER A 429 -19.85 18.38 34.34
C SER A 429 -20.60 18.28 32.99
N ASN A 430 -20.25 19.14 32.02
CA ASN A 430 -20.73 19.02 30.64
C ASN A 430 -19.72 18.24 29.75
N ALA A 431 -18.67 17.67 30.35
CA ALA A 431 -17.64 16.92 29.62
C ALA A 431 -18.10 15.52 29.24
N VAL A 432 -17.34 14.89 28.38
CA VAL A 432 -17.47 13.47 28.01
C VAL A 432 -16.17 12.77 28.31
N LEU A 433 -16.23 11.72 29.14
CA LEU A 433 -15.11 10.85 29.44
C LEU A 433 -15.12 9.67 28.47
N VAL A 434 -14.04 9.46 27.79
CA VAL A 434 -13.92 8.42 26.77
C VAL A 434 -12.69 7.52 26.99
N LYS A 435 -12.82 6.27 26.56
CA LYS A 435 -11.68 5.37 26.36
C LYS A 435 -11.30 5.40 24.89
N ASN A 436 -10.06 5.80 24.62
CA ASN A 436 -9.56 5.89 23.24
C ASN A 436 -9.31 4.49 22.66
N LEU A 437 -9.78 4.25 21.44
CA LEU A 437 -9.67 2.98 20.73
C LEU A 437 -8.70 3.07 19.56
N TYR A 438 -8.74 4.16 18.81
CA TYR A 438 -7.88 4.43 17.67
C TYR A 438 -7.47 5.90 17.67
N LEU A 439 -6.23 6.15 17.30
CA LEU A 439 -5.66 7.49 17.15
C LEU A 439 -5.19 7.67 15.72
N SER A 440 -5.45 8.84 15.15
CA SER A 440 -4.96 9.21 13.83
C SER A 440 -3.60 9.92 13.93
N CYS A 441 -2.69 9.56 12.99
CA CYS A 441 -1.44 10.28 12.79
C CYS A 441 -1.56 11.07 11.50
N ASP A 442 -1.87 12.35 11.61
CA ASP A 442 -2.20 13.17 10.45
C ASP A 442 -1.08 14.17 10.14
N PRO A 443 -0.80 14.44 8.85
CA PRO A 443 0.27 15.35 8.44
C PRO A 443 0.15 16.77 9.02
N TYR A 444 -1.08 17.27 9.24
CA TYR A 444 -1.30 18.60 9.84
C TYR A 444 -0.72 18.71 11.25
N MET A 445 -0.61 17.60 11.98
CA MET A 445 -0.04 17.56 13.33
C MET A 445 1.40 18.06 13.35
N ARG A 446 2.14 17.86 12.24
CA ARG A 446 3.49 18.42 12.08
C ARG A 446 3.49 19.95 12.16
N GLY A 447 2.49 20.60 11.53
CA GLY A 447 2.31 22.06 11.62
C GLY A 447 2.07 22.52 13.05
N ARG A 448 1.31 21.76 13.84
CA ARG A 448 1.02 22.02 15.25
C ARG A 448 2.23 21.85 16.18
N MET A 449 3.28 21.16 15.75
CA MET A 449 4.54 21.05 16.51
C MET A 449 5.42 22.30 16.41
N ASN A 450 5.11 23.26 15.54
CA ASN A 450 5.82 24.53 15.46
C ASN A 450 5.21 25.54 16.44
N GLU A 451 6.02 26.47 16.95
CA GLU A 451 5.51 27.66 17.62
C GLU A 451 4.97 28.62 16.55
N SER A 452 3.67 28.58 16.31
CA SER A 452 3.02 29.40 15.27
C SER A 452 2.01 30.36 15.87
N LYS A 453 2.15 31.64 15.60
CA LYS A 453 1.13 32.67 15.87
C LYS A 453 0.41 32.94 14.55
N GLY A 454 -0.87 32.55 14.45
CA GLY A 454 -1.72 32.88 13.30
C GLY A 454 -1.97 31.74 12.32
N SER A 455 -1.74 30.48 12.71
CA SER A 455 -2.21 29.30 11.97
C SER A 455 -3.72 29.11 12.18
N TYR A 456 -4.40 28.53 11.19
CA TYR A 456 -5.82 28.16 11.29
C TYR A 456 -6.08 27.09 12.37
N ILE A 457 -5.04 26.43 12.86
CA ILE A 457 -5.11 25.46 13.96
C ILE A 457 -4.01 25.75 14.98
N ASN A 458 -4.35 25.64 16.25
CA ASN A 458 -3.44 25.95 17.35
C ASN A 458 -2.28 24.96 17.44
N SER A 459 -1.10 25.47 17.80
CA SER A 459 0.07 24.66 18.12
C SER A 459 -0.20 23.74 19.32
N PHE A 460 0.53 22.62 19.40
CA PHE A 460 0.55 21.83 20.64
C PHE A 460 1.18 22.62 21.76
N THR A 461 0.71 22.38 22.98
CA THR A 461 1.29 22.99 24.18
C THR A 461 2.34 22.07 24.79
N PRO A 462 3.61 22.48 24.92
CA PRO A 462 4.61 21.69 25.60
C PRO A 462 4.15 21.26 27.00
N GLY A 463 4.37 20.01 27.36
CA GLY A 463 3.93 19.40 28.61
C GLY A 463 2.48 18.88 28.62
N SER A 464 1.71 19.09 27.54
CA SER A 464 0.34 18.60 27.42
C SER A 464 0.25 17.39 26.49
N PRO A 465 -0.78 16.52 26.64
CA PRO A 465 -1.03 15.44 25.70
C PRO A 465 -1.18 15.98 24.28
N ILE A 466 -0.57 15.27 23.33
CA ILE A 466 -0.79 15.51 21.91
C ILE A 466 -2.28 15.24 21.63
N THR A 467 -2.92 16.10 20.84
CA THR A 467 -4.32 15.93 20.45
C THR A 467 -4.45 15.76 18.95
N GLY A 468 -5.30 14.86 18.53
CA GLY A 468 -5.59 14.57 17.12
C GLY A 468 -6.92 13.88 16.96
N TYR A 469 -7.28 13.58 15.72
CA TYR A 469 -8.48 12.81 15.48
C TYR A 469 -8.33 11.36 15.97
N GLY A 470 -9.42 10.82 16.46
CA GLY A 470 -9.44 9.43 16.91
C GLY A 470 -10.85 8.91 17.12
N VAL A 471 -10.94 7.64 17.44
CA VAL A 471 -12.18 6.93 17.78
C VAL A 471 -12.13 6.52 19.22
N ALA A 472 -13.23 6.72 19.93
CA ALA A 472 -13.30 6.42 21.34
C ALA A 472 -14.67 5.84 21.74
N LYS A 473 -14.72 5.21 22.92
CA LYS A 473 -15.95 4.74 23.55
C LYS A 473 -16.26 5.59 24.77
N VAL A 474 -17.46 6.12 24.86
CA VAL A 474 -17.92 6.89 26.01
C VAL A 474 -18.03 6.00 27.24
N LEU A 475 -17.35 6.39 28.31
CA LEU A 475 -17.41 5.74 29.62
C LEU A 475 -18.37 6.44 30.56
N ASP A 476 -18.38 7.78 30.53
CA ASP A 476 -19.26 8.63 31.31
C ASP A 476 -19.52 9.94 30.57
N SER A 477 -20.67 10.57 30.78
CA SER A 477 -21.03 11.79 30.08
C SER A 477 -21.96 12.65 30.92
N GLY A 478 -21.61 13.93 31.04
CA GLY A 478 -22.51 14.96 31.50
C GLY A 478 -23.23 15.71 30.38
N HIS A 479 -22.86 15.48 29.12
CA HIS A 479 -23.46 16.13 27.95
C HIS A 479 -24.66 15.34 27.42
N SER A 480 -25.76 16.03 27.13
CA SER A 480 -27.05 15.43 26.75
C SER A 480 -27.02 14.55 25.51
N ASN A 481 -26.12 14.85 24.56
CA ASN A 481 -26.03 14.13 23.28
C ASN A 481 -25.29 12.79 23.40
N PHE A 482 -24.56 12.53 24.47
CA PHE A 482 -23.72 11.33 24.61
C PHE A 482 -24.11 10.55 25.85
N LYS A 483 -24.08 9.23 25.74
CA LYS A 483 -24.34 8.30 26.83
C LYS A 483 -23.27 7.23 26.93
N LYS A 484 -23.10 6.64 28.11
CA LYS A 484 -22.19 5.52 28.33
C LYS A 484 -22.43 4.41 27.31
N GLY A 485 -21.35 4.00 26.66
CA GLY A 485 -21.36 2.96 25.64
C GLY A 485 -21.37 3.47 24.20
N ASP A 486 -21.73 4.74 23.95
CA ASP A 486 -21.67 5.34 22.62
C ASP A 486 -20.26 5.23 22.05
N LEU A 487 -20.15 4.98 20.75
CA LEU A 487 -18.92 5.13 19.99
C LEU A 487 -18.90 6.51 19.38
N VAL A 488 -17.76 7.17 19.48
CA VAL A 488 -17.58 8.55 19.01
C VAL A 488 -16.28 8.69 18.25
N TRP A 489 -16.22 9.64 17.33
CA TRP A 489 -14.99 10.08 16.70
C TRP A 489 -14.87 11.60 16.81
N GLY A 490 -13.66 12.10 16.82
CA GLY A 490 -13.38 13.53 16.96
C GLY A 490 -11.99 13.79 17.48
N VAL A 491 -11.74 15.00 17.95
CA VAL A 491 -10.44 15.36 18.52
C VAL A 491 -10.31 14.84 19.94
N ILE A 492 -9.37 13.92 20.15
CA ILE A 492 -9.08 13.27 21.43
C ILE A 492 -7.58 13.36 21.75
N GLY A 493 -7.20 13.07 23.00
CA GLY A 493 -5.80 13.05 23.43
C GLY A 493 -5.08 11.77 22.97
N TRP A 494 -3.78 11.86 22.76
CA TRP A 494 -2.92 10.67 22.59
C TRP A 494 -2.65 10.05 23.96
N GLU A 495 -3.65 9.41 24.50
CA GLU A 495 -3.71 8.81 25.82
C GLU A 495 -4.70 7.65 25.84
N GLU A 496 -4.73 6.85 26.91
CA GLU A 496 -5.67 5.72 27.01
C GLU A 496 -7.10 6.18 27.28
N TYR A 497 -7.27 7.27 28.05
CA TYR A 497 -8.55 7.84 28.42
C TYR A 497 -8.48 9.36 28.30
N SER A 498 -9.49 10.00 27.73
CA SER A 498 -9.56 11.45 27.57
C SER A 498 -10.83 12.03 28.21
N ILE A 499 -10.71 13.18 28.84
CA ILE A 499 -11.84 14.02 29.23
C ILE A 499 -12.00 15.13 28.18
N ILE A 500 -13.10 15.10 27.46
CA ILE A 500 -13.40 16.04 26.38
C ILE A 500 -14.30 17.15 26.94
N ASN A 501 -13.71 18.34 27.13
CA ASN A 501 -14.40 19.50 27.68
C ASN A 501 -15.18 20.29 26.61
N ALA A 502 -14.91 20.05 25.33
CA ALA A 502 -15.61 20.61 24.17
C ALA A 502 -16.33 19.48 23.41
N PRO A 503 -17.43 18.93 23.94
CA PRO A 503 -18.12 17.76 23.37
C PRO A 503 -18.70 18.00 21.97
N GLU A 504 -18.88 19.25 21.56
CA GLU A 504 -19.30 19.65 20.21
C GLU A 504 -18.31 19.25 19.13
N ALA A 505 -17.08 18.95 19.50
CA ALA A 505 -16.04 18.43 18.60
C ALA A 505 -16.09 16.89 18.45
N LEU A 506 -17.05 16.22 19.11
CA LEU A 506 -17.28 14.79 19.00
C LEU A 506 -18.52 14.49 18.16
N PHE A 507 -18.42 13.46 17.36
CA PHE A 507 -19.49 12.95 16.52
C PHE A 507 -19.81 11.50 16.88
N LYS A 508 -21.11 11.16 16.97
CA LYS A 508 -21.51 9.75 17.18
C LYS A 508 -21.25 8.92 15.96
N ILE A 509 -20.78 7.70 16.21
CA ILE A 509 -20.67 6.66 15.20
C ILE A 509 -21.97 5.86 15.21
N GLU A 510 -22.80 6.04 14.19
CA GLU A 510 -24.08 5.34 14.04
C GLU A 510 -23.92 4.04 13.24
N HIS A 511 -22.91 3.96 12.38
CA HIS A 511 -22.65 2.82 11.51
C HIS A 511 -21.45 2.01 12.03
N THR A 512 -21.73 0.87 12.65
CA THR A 512 -20.73 -0.06 13.19
C THR A 512 -20.51 -1.30 12.33
N ASP A 513 -21.10 -1.33 11.16
CA ASP A 513 -20.94 -2.35 10.13
C ASP A 513 -19.62 -2.23 9.34
N VAL A 514 -18.88 -1.15 9.58
CA VAL A 514 -17.52 -0.91 9.05
C VAL A 514 -16.48 -0.91 10.19
N PRO A 515 -15.21 -1.24 9.90
CA PRO A 515 -14.15 -1.15 10.91
C PRO A 515 -14.06 0.25 11.53
N LEU A 516 -14.06 0.32 12.87
CA LEU A 516 -14.01 1.60 13.60
C LEU A 516 -12.77 2.44 13.26
N SER A 517 -11.68 1.81 12.86
CA SER A 517 -10.46 2.50 12.40
C SER A 517 -10.69 3.38 11.16
N TYR A 518 -11.77 3.16 10.39
CA TYR A 518 -12.08 4.02 9.24
C TYR A 518 -12.48 5.44 9.65
N TYR A 519 -12.98 5.61 10.86
CA TYR A 519 -13.31 6.93 11.42
C TYR A 519 -12.07 7.76 11.83
N THR A 520 -10.86 7.16 11.86
CA THR A 520 -9.61 7.92 11.99
C THR A 520 -9.10 8.46 10.65
N GLY A 521 -9.74 8.14 9.54
CA GLY A 521 -9.37 8.56 8.19
C GLY A 521 -10.59 8.97 7.37
N ILE A 522 -11.05 8.09 6.49
CA ILE A 522 -12.02 8.41 5.42
C ILE A 522 -13.39 8.86 5.93
N LEU A 523 -13.88 8.29 7.04
CA LEU A 523 -15.21 8.61 7.56
C LEU A 523 -15.20 9.74 8.60
N GLY A 524 -14.05 10.07 9.17
CA GLY A 524 -13.96 10.99 10.30
C GLY A 524 -13.56 12.42 9.96
N MET A 525 -12.73 12.66 8.98
CA MET A 525 -12.19 14.01 8.71
C MET A 525 -13.02 14.85 7.73
N PHE A 526 -14.11 14.33 7.16
CA PHE A 526 -14.79 14.96 6.01
C PHE A 526 -16.32 14.81 6.05
N THR A 527 -16.95 15.22 7.15
CA THR A 527 -18.38 15.55 7.14
C THR A 527 -18.51 17.06 7.15
N ASP A 528 -18.56 17.65 5.96
CA ASP A 528 -19.31 18.86 5.60
C ASP A 528 -19.68 18.78 4.13
#